data_c954d571048c4f371a2c85bb445ad03d
#
_entry.id   c954d571048c4f371a2c85bb445ad03d
#
_cell.length_a   1.000
_cell.length_b   1.000
_cell.length_c   1.000
_cell.angle_alpha   90.00
_cell.angle_beta   90.00
_cell.angle_gamma   90.00
#
_symmetry.space_group_name_H-M   'P 1'
#
loop_
_entity.id
_entity.type
_entity.pdbx_description
1 polymer ?
#
loop_
_entity_poly.entity_id
_entity_poly.type
_entity_poly.pdbx_seq_one_letter_code
_entity_poly.pdbx_strand_id
1 'polypeptide(L)'
;VAELAAFAKERGILFHTDAVQAAGHIPIDVRSLPVDALSLSGHKLYGPKGIGVLYLRRGTAIAPLIEGGAQERELRAGTENVPGIVGLGCAAELAAAELPEEMRRLAGLRDALMDGLLTIDGAWINGSRTQRLPGNLSFGIAGLDAESLLIRLDLAGFAVSAGSACSAGSLEPSQVLTAMGQPPAQAGSAIRVTLGRFTTADETAAFLAAVRSIAGTRKDK
;
A
#
# COMPACT_ATOMS: atom_id res chain seq x y z
N VAL A 1 -5.44 -9.25 -9.08
CA VAL A 1 -5.19 -10.46 -8.25
C VAL A 1 -6.17 -11.57 -8.66
N ALA A 2 -7.50 -11.31 -8.67
CA ALA A 2 -8.50 -12.34 -8.94
C ALA A 2 -8.27 -13.08 -10.28
N GLU A 3 -8.01 -12.37 -11.37
CA GLU A 3 -7.73 -12.92 -12.69
C GLU A 3 -6.48 -13.80 -12.68
N LEU A 4 -5.40 -13.35 -12.03
CA LEU A 4 -4.17 -14.13 -11.92
C LEU A 4 -4.35 -15.38 -11.06
N ALA A 5 -5.12 -15.27 -9.98
CA ALA A 5 -5.43 -16.42 -9.12
C ALA A 5 -6.32 -17.44 -9.85
N ALA A 6 -7.29 -16.99 -10.66
CA ALA A 6 -8.09 -17.86 -11.49
C ALA A 6 -7.23 -18.59 -12.55
N PHE A 7 -6.36 -17.86 -13.22
CA PHE A 7 -5.42 -18.41 -14.19
C PHE A 7 -4.48 -19.47 -13.59
N ALA A 8 -3.95 -19.21 -12.39
CA ALA A 8 -3.11 -20.16 -11.64
C ALA A 8 -3.90 -21.43 -11.28
N LYS A 9 -5.14 -21.25 -10.76
CA LYS A 9 -6.02 -22.34 -10.37
C LYS A 9 -6.37 -23.27 -11.53
N GLU A 10 -6.66 -22.72 -12.72
CA GLU A 10 -6.92 -23.52 -13.93
C GLU A 10 -5.74 -24.42 -14.32
N ARG A 11 -4.53 -24.08 -13.86
CA ARG A 11 -3.27 -24.81 -14.15
C ARG A 11 -2.75 -25.62 -12.99
N GLY A 12 -3.52 -25.72 -11.89
CA GLY A 12 -3.10 -26.42 -10.67
C GLY A 12 -1.89 -25.78 -9.97
N ILE A 13 -1.66 -24.47 -10.20
CA ILE A 13 -0.57 -23.72 -9.59
C ILE A 13 -1.09 -23.05 -8.33
N LEU A 14 -0.41 -23.27 -7.19
CA LEU A 14 -0.71 -22.60 -5.93
C LEU A 14 -0.49 -21.08 -6.06
N PHE A 15 -1.46 -20.31 -5.57
CA PHE A 15 -1.43 -18.86 -5.64
C PHE A 15 -1.53 -18.23 -4.25
N HIS A 16 -0.45 -17.56 -3.85
CA HIS A 16 -0.40 -16.73 -2.66
C HIS A 16 -0.50 -15.25 -3.04
N THR A 17 -1.22 -14.46 -2.25
CA THR A 17 -1.21 -13.00 -2.37
C THR A 17 -0.80 -12.36 -1.04
N ASP A 18 0.12 -11.40 -1.09
CA ASP A 18 0.31 -10.44 -0.02
C ASP A 18 -0.82 -9.40 -0.10
N ALA A 19 -1.72 -9.43 0.89
CA ALA A 19 -2.85 -8.51 0.98
C ALA A 19 -2.66 -7.49 2.13
N VAL A 20 -1.44 -7.34 2.63
CA VAL A 20 -1.10 -6.46 3.77
C VAL A 20 -1.57 -5.03 3.53
N GLN A 21 -1.48 -4.51 2.31
CA GLN A 21 -1.94 -3.16 1.98
C GLN A 21 -3.41 -3.09 1.51
N ALA A 22 -4.04 -4.23 1.24
CA ALA A 22 -5.42 -4.30 0.74
C ALA A 22 -6.43 -4.50 1.88
N ALA A 23 -6.06 -5.28 2.90
CA ALA A 23 -6.91 -5.55 4.05
C ALA A 23 -7.28 -4.24 4.78
N GLY A 24 -8.56 -4.09 5.10
CA GLY A 24 -9.11 -2.87 5.73
C GLY A 24 -9.19 -1.65 4.81
N HIS A 25 -8.79 -1.79 3.52
CA HIS A 25 -8.88 -0.71 2.53
C HIS A 25 -9.80 -1.04 1.37
N ILE A 26 -9.94 -2.32 1.04
CA ILE A 26 -10.89 -2.84 0.04
C ILE A 26 -11.52 -4.14 0.56
N PRO A 27 -12.71 -4.54 0.06
CA PRO A 27 -13.31 -5.83 0.42
C PRO A 27 -12.43 -6.99 -0.02
N ILE A 28 -12.22 -7.95 0.88
CA ILE A 28 -11.54 -9.21 0.61
C ILE A 28 -12.46 -10.34 1.05
N ASP A 29 -12.94 -11.16 0.11
CA ASP A 29 -13.68 -12.37 0.39
C ASP A 29 -12.96 -13.57 -0.20
N VAL A 30 -12.29 -14.33 0.66
CA VAL A 30 -11.53 -15.53 0.25
C VAL A 30 -12.41 -16.68 -0.25
N ARG A 31 -13.74 -16.58 -0.11
CA ARG A 31 -14.68 -17.56 -0.70
C ARG A 31 -14.83 -17.34 -2.20
N SER A 32 -14.85 -16.08 -2.62
CA SER A 32 -14.94 -15.68 -4.03
C SER A 32 -13.58 -15.50 -4.69
N LEU A 33 -12.56 -15.11 -3.92
CA LEU A 33 -11.20 -14.94 -4.41
C LEU A 33 -10.49 -16.30 -4.46
N PRO A 34 -10.08 -16.80 -5.65
CA PRO A 34 -9.55 -18.17 -5.80
C PRO A 34 -8.07 -18.30 -5.41
N VAL A 35 -7.65 -17.64 -4.32
CA VAL A 35 -6.29 -17.75 -3.76
C VAL A 35 -6.17 -18.96 -2.83
N ASP A 36 -5.01 -19.58 -2.77
CA ASP A 36 -4.71 -20.68 -1.85
C ASP A 36 -4.17 -20.18 -0.51
N ALA A 37 -3.43 -19.06 -0.55
CA ALA A 37 -2.93 -18.41 0.65
C ALA A 37 -3.00 -16.88 0.53
N LEU A 38 -3.11 -16.21 1.69
CA LEU A 38 -3.17 -14.75 1.76
C LEU A 38 -2.53 -14.27 3.06
N SER A 39 -1.64 -13.27 2.98
CA SER A 39 -0.97 -12.67 4.14
C SER A 39 -1.56 -11.32 4.53
N LEU A 40 -1.71 -11.10 5.83
CA LEU A 40 -2.13 -9.84 6.45
C LEU A 40 -1.14 -9.41 7.54
N SER A 41 -1.13 -8.11 7.88
CA SER A 41 -0.34 -7.58 9.00
C SER A 41 -1.19 -6.64 9.86
N GLY A 42 -1.17 -6.87 11.18
CA GLY A 42 -2.02 -6.14 12.12
C GLY A 42 -1.79 -4.64 12.13
N HIS A 43 -0.53 -4.20 12.06
CA HIS A 43 -0.20 -2.78 12.11
C HIS A 43 -0.67 -1.98 10.88
N LYS A 44 -1.07 -2.65 9.80
CA LYS A 44 -1.68 -2.00 8.62
C LYS A 44 -3.19 -1.80 8.76
N LEU A 45 -3.77 -2.42 9.79
CA LEU A 45 -5.18 -2.26 10.20
C LEU A 45 -5.32 -1.39 11.46
N TYR A 46 -4.29 -0.62 11.81
CA TYR A 46 -4.19 0.13 13.07
C TYR A 46 -4.19 -0.76 14.33
N GLY A 47 -3.92 -2.03 14.16
CA GLY A 47 -3.70 -3.02 15.22
C GLY A 47 -2.26 -3.05 15.72
N PRO A 48 -1.93 -3.98 16.63
CA PRO A 48 -0.59 -4.11 17.19
C PRO A 48 0.46 -4.45 16.14
N LYS A 49 1.70 -3.98 16.37
CA LYS A 49 2.89 -4.47 15.65
C LYS A 49 3.26 -5.88 16.14
N GLY A 50 3.94 -6.65 15.32
CA GLY A 50 4.44 -7.98 15.68
C GLY A 50 3.39 -9.09 15.60
N ILE A 51 2.23 -8.81 15.00
CA ILE A 51 1.18 -9.82 14.73
C ILE A 51 0.72 -9.72 13.26
N GLY A 52 0.47 -10.88 12.67
CA GLY A 52 -0.06 -11.02 11.31
C GLY A 52 -0.87 -12.30 11.17
N VAL A 53 -1.47 -12.50 10.01
CA VAL A 53 -2.26 -13.68 9.67
C VAL A 53 -1.78 -14.25 8.36
N LEU A 54 -1.68 -15.56 8.29
CA LEU A 54 -1.62 -16.33 7.06
C LEU A 54 -2.95 -17.08 6.91
N TYR A 55 -3.76 -16.68 5.96
CA TYR A 55 -4.90 -17.49 5.54
C TYR A 55 -4.42 -18.63 4.65
N LEU A 56 -4.88 -19.82 4.90
CA LEU A 56 -4.67 -20.98 4.06
C LEU A 56 -6.02 -21.59 3.68
N ARG A 57 -6.23 -21.80 2.41
CA ARG A 57 -7.39 -22.54 1.91
C ARG A 57 -7.29 -23.98 2.37
N ARG A 58 -8.42 -24.55 2.79
CA ARG A 58 -8.45 -25.96 3.21
C ARG A 58 -7.90 -26.88 2.13
N GLY A 59 -6.93 -27.71 2.48
CA GLY A 59 -6.24 -28.63 1.56
C GLY A 59 -4.95 -28.06 0.94
N THR A 60 -4.63 -26.78 1.17
CA THR A 60 -3.33 -26.24 0.79
C THR A 60 -2.25 -26.79 1.71
N ALA A 61 -1.30 -27.54 1.15
CA ALA A 61 -0.17 -28.07 1.90
C ALA A 61 0.95 -27.03 1.99
N ILE A 62 1.42 -26.77 3.22
CA ILE A 62 2.64 -25.99 3.47
C ILE A 62 3.50 -26.73 4.49
N ALA A 63 4.82 -26.53 4.41
CA ALA A 63 5.75 -26.96 5.44
C ALA A 63 5.86 -25.86 6.52
N PRO A 64 5.95 -26.21 7.82
CA PRO A 64 6.22 -25.23 8.86
C PRO A 64 7.60 -24.59 8.63
N LEU A 65 7.68 -23.26 8.75
CA LEU A 65 8.95 -22.54 8.71
C LEU A 65 9.67 -22.59 10.06
N ILE A 66 8.91 -22.62 11.16
CA ILE A 66 9.42 -22.74 12.54
C ILE A 66 8.90 -24.04 13.10
N GLU A 67 9.83 -24.97 13.28
CA GLU A 67 9.56 -26.30 13.83
C GLU A 67 9.59 -26.29 15.36
N GLY A 68 8.83 -27.21 16.01
CA GLY A 68 8.79 -27.35 17.46
C GLY A 68 7.45 -27.88 17.95
N GLY A 69 6.79 -27.18 18.86
CA GLY A 69 5.50 -27.60 19.43
C GLY A 69 4.34 -27.53 18.42
N ALA A 70 3.20 -28.11 18.79
CA ALA A 70 2.04 -28.29 17.92
C ALA A 70 1.14 -27.04 17.79
N GLN A 71 1.63 -25.86 18.16
CA GLN A 71 0.86 -24.61 18.05
C GLN A 71 0.48 -24.34 16.58
N GLU A 72 -0.58 -23.55 16.38
CA GLU A 72 -1.10 -23.22 15.06
C GLU A 72 -1.28 -24.45 14.15
N ARG A 73 -1.77 -25.54 14.72
CA ARG A 73 -2.00 -26.84 14.02
C ARG A 73 -0.71 -27.42 13.40
N GLU A 74 0.38 -27.37 14.14
CA GLU A 74 1.72 -27.82 13.70
C GLU A 74 2.33 -27.00 12.54
N LEU A 75 1.73 -25.86 12.19
CA LEU A 75 2.22 -25.03 11.10
C LEU A 75 3.17 -23.91 11.57
N ARG A 76 3.12 -23.57 12.86
CA ARG A 76 3.99 -22.52 13.42
C ARG A 76 4.17 -22.78 14.92
N ALA A 77 5.31 -23.27 15.31
CA ALA A 77 5.67 -23.53 16.70
C ALA A 77 5.88 -22.25 17.52
N GLY A 78 5.80 -22.37 18.83
CA GLY A 78 5.99 -21.29 19.81
C GLY A 78 4.68 -20.80 20.40
N THR A 79 4.72 -20.38 21.68
CA THR A 79 3.57 -19.87 22.41
C THR A 79 2.92 -18.71 21.65
N GLU A 80 1.60 -18.75 21.57
CA GLU A 80 0.80 -17.76 20.86
C GLU A 80 0.89 -16.38 21.53
N ASN A 81 1.03 -15.33 20.74
CA ASN A 81 0.95 -13.95 21.19
C ASN A 81 -0.52 -13.54 21.39
N VAL A 82 -1.14 -14.05 22.45
CA VAL A 82 -2.58 -13.84 22.72
C VAL A 82 -2.97 -12.34 22.73
N PRO A 83 -2.25 -11.42 23.41
CA PRO A 83 -2.58 -10.00 23.35
C PRO A 83 -2.54 -9.43 21.93
N GLY A 84 -1.55 -9.83 21.13
CA GLY A 84 -1.45 -9.43 19.72
C GLY A 84 -2.60 -9.98 18.88
N ILE A 85 -2.99 -11.24 19.09
CA ILE A 85 -4.11 -11.89 18.39
C ILE A 85 -5.42 -11.18 18.70
N VAL A 86 -5.70 -10.89 19.97
CA VAL A 86 -6.92 -10.18 20.39
C VAL A 86 -6.94 -8.76 19.80
N GLY A 87 -5.82 -8.04 19.88
CA GLY A 87 -5.72 -6.70 19.31
C GLY A 87 -5.90 -6.68 17.79
N LEU A 88 -5.37 -7.68 17.08
CA LEU A 88 -5.59 -7.83 15.64
C LEU A 88 -7.06 -8.13 15.33
N GLY A 89 -7.71 -9.02 16.11
CA GLY A 89 -9.12 -9.34 15.95
C GLY A 89 -10.00 -8.10 16.09
N CYS A 90 -9.78 -7.30 17.12
CA CYS A 90 -10.48 -6.03 17.33
C CYS A 90 -10.25 -5.05 16.17
N ALA A 91 -9.00 -4.90 15.73
CA ALA A 91 -8.67 -4.02 14.60
C ALA A 91 -9.35 -4.46 13.30
N ALA A 92 -9.41 -5.76 13.04
CA ALA A 92 -10.08 -6.32 11.86
C ALA A 92 -11.60 -6.10 11.90
N GLU A 93 -12.22 -6.25 13.07
CA GLU A 93 -13.66 -6.00 13.28
C GLU A 93 -14.01 -4.53 13.01
N LEU A 94 -13.25 -3.60 13.60
CA LEU A 94 -13.42 -2.16 13.38
C LEU A 94 -13.21 -1.80 11.91
N ALA A 95 -12.13 -2.30 11.29
CA ALA A 95 -11.85 -2.04 9.88
C ALA A 95 -12.97 -2.57 8.97
N ALA A 96 -13.54 -3.72 9.25
CA ALA A 96 -14.65 -4.28 8.48
C ALA A 96 -15.94 -3.44 8.62
N ALA A 97 -16.24 -2.97 9.83
CA ALA A 97 -17.43 -2.15 10.10
C ALA A 97 -17.37 -0.79 9.40
N GLU A 98 -16.19 -0.17 9.35
CA GLU A 98 -16.00 1.18 8.80
C GLU A 98 -15.65 1.18 7.30
N LEU A 99 -15.32 0.02 6.72
CA LEU A 99 -14.76 -0.11 5.38
C LEU A 99 -15.52 0.65 4.29
N PRO A 100 -16.87 0.57 4.17
CA PRO A 100 -17.59 1.23 3.06
C PRO A 100 -17.51 2.75 3.11
N GLU A 101 -17.49 3.32 4.31
CA GLU A 101 -17.41 4.77 4.51
C GLU A 101 -15.99 5.26 4.28
N GLU A 102 -15.02 4.58 4.89
CA GLU A 102 -13.62 4.94 4.79
C GLU A 102 -13.09 4.83 3.35
N MET A 103 -13.49 3.81 2.61
CA MET A 103 -13.19 3.70 1.18
C MET A 103 -13.65 4.93 0.39
N ARG A 104 -14.88 5.37 0.61
CA ARG A 104 -15.44 6.54 -0.09
C ARG A 104 -14.73 7.83 0.31
N ARG A 105 -14.46 7.99 1.61
CA ARG A 105 -13.77 9.17 2.15
C ARG A 105 -12.35 9.29 1.60
N LEU A 106 -11.57 8.22 1.70
CA LEU A 106 -10.18 8.20 1.21
C LEU A 106 -10.09 8.35 -0.31
N ALA A 107 -11.00 7.72 -1.06
CA ALA A 107 -11.05 7.89 -2.50
C ALA A 107 -11.34 9.36 -2.88
N GLY A 108 -12.26 10.03 -2.20
CA GLY A 108 -12.56 11.44 -2.41
C GLY A 108 -11.37 12.36 -2.14
N LEU A 109 -10.69 12.17 -1.01
CA LEU A 109 -9.46 12.91 -0.67
C LEU A 109 -8.34 12.67 -1.69
N ARG A 110 -8.12 11.42 -2.07
CA ARG A 110 -7.13 11.05 -3.08
C ARG A 110 -7.45 11.67 -4.43
N ASP A 111 -8.69 11.61 -4.89
CA ASP A 111 -9.08 12.11 -6.21
C ASP A 111 -8.95 13.62 -6.27
N ALA A 112 -9.36 14.33 -5.22
CA ALA A 112 -9.16 15.78 -5.11
C ALA A 112 -7.68 16.16 -5.13
N LEU A 113 -6.84 15.42 -4.39
CA LEU A 113 -5.39 15.61 -4.40
C LEU A 113 -4.79 15.32 -5.79
N MET A 114 -5.21 14.23 -6.44
CA MET A 114 -4.78 13.85 -7.77
C MET A 114 -5.09 14.93 -8.81
N ASP A 115 -6.32 15.43 -8.81
CA ASP A 115 -6.75 16.49 -9.73
C ASP A 115 -5.96 17.79 -9.47
N GLY A 116 -5.72 18.11 -8.19
CA GLY A 116 -4.90 19.25 -7.81
C GLY A 116 -3.44 19.15 -8.26
N LEU A 117 -2.84 17.96 -8.15
CA LEU A 117 -1.47 17.69 -8.61
C LEU A 117 -1.35 17.81 -10.14
N LEU A 118 -2.36 17.35 -10.88
CA LEU A 118 -2.36 17.44 -12.36
C LEU A 118 -2.51 18.86 -12.91
N THR A 119 -2.81 19.85 -12.07
CA THR A 119 -2.74 21.27 -12.47
C THR A 119 -1.30 21.82 -12.47
N ILE A 120 -0.36 21.09 -11.91
CA ILE A 120 1.06 21.45 -11.87
C ILE A 120 1.69 21.06 -13.21
N ASP A 121 2.34 22.01 -13.87
CA ASP A 121 3.00 21.75 -15.15
C ASP A 121 4.04 20.63 -15.03
N GLY A 122 4.01 19.69 -15.97
CA GLY A 122 4.88 18.52 -15.98
C GLY A 122 4.58 17.45 -14.92
N ALA A 123 3.46 17.56 -14.19
CA ALA A 123 3.04 16.50 -13.25
C ALA A 123 2.34 15.35 -13.98
N TRP A 124 2.56 14.14 -13.49
CA TRP A 124 1.85 12.94 -13.95
C TRP A 124 1.49 12.02 -12.79
N ILE A 125 0.51 11.15 -13.01
CA ILE A 125 0.09 10.12 -12.05
C ILE A 125 0.52 8.74 -12.56
N ASN A 126 1.08 7.93 -11.66
CA ASN A 126 1.50 6.57 -11.93
C ASN A 126 0.34 5.59 -11.72
N GLY A 127 0.18 4.65 -12.64
CA GLY A 127 -0.84 3.60 -12.61
C GLY A 127 -2.25 4.10 -12.98
N SER A 128 -3.23 3.21 -12.84
CA SER A 128 -4.64 3.52 -13.15
C SER A 128 -5.19 4.63 -12.23
N ARG A 129 -5.95 5.55 -12.78
CA ARG A 129 -6.64 6.60 -11.99
C ARG A 129 -7.77 6.05 -11.13
N THR A 130 -8.40 4.96 -11.55
CA THR A 130 -9.60 4.40 -10.92
C THR A 130 -9.34 3.05 -10.24
N GLN A 131 -8.54 2.18 -10.85
CA GLN A 131 -8.23 0.85 -10.31
C GLN A 131 -7.01 0.90 -9.38
N ARG A 132 -7.21 1.45 -8.19
CA ARG A 132 -6.18 1.58 -7.14
C ARG A 132 -6.78 1.52 -5.74
N LEU A 133 -5.95 1.29 -4.74
CA LEU A 133 -6.37 1.39 -3.35
C LEU A 133 -6.88 2.81 -3.04
N PRO A 134 -7.93 2.96 -2.23
CA PRO A 134 -8.58 4.25 -1.97
C PRO A 134 -7.63 5.36 -1.52
N GLY A 135 -6.73 5.06 -0.58
CA GLY A 135 -5.81 6.03 -0.02
C GLY A 135 -4.45 6.11 -0.72
N ASN A 136 -4.23 5.42 -1.86
CA ASN A 136 -2.92 5.37 -2.51
C ASN A 136 -2.84 6.29 -3.72
N LEU A 137 -1.78 7.10 -3.77
CA LEU A 137 -1.42 7.95 -4.89
C LEU A 137 0.08 7.86 -5.17
N SER A 138 0.46 7.74 -6.43
CA SER A 138 1.84 7.88 -6.86
C SER A 138 1.90 8.86 -8.01
N PHE A 139 2.82 9.85 -7.91
CA PHE A 139 2.97 10.91 -8.87
C PHE A 139 4.44 11.27 -9.06
N GLY A 140 4.74 11.97 -10.13
CA GLY A 140 6.03 12.62 -10.35
C GLY A 140 5.83 13.98 -10.99
N ILE A 141 6.89 14.77 -11.02
CA ILE A 141 6.91 16.11 -11.65
C ILE A 141 8.17 16.22 -12.48
N ALA A 142 8.05 16.57 -13.76
CA ALA A 142 9.18 16.74 -14.65
C ALA A 142 10.17 17.79 -14.11
N GLY A 143 11.46 17.44 -14.13
CA GLY A 143 12.51 18.31 -13.62
C GLY A 143 12.71 18.31 -12.09
N LEU A 144 11.96 17.48 -11.35
CA LEU A 144 12.18 17.22 -9.93
C LEU A 144 12.52 15.75 -9.74
N ASP A 145 13.62 15.46 -9.07
CA ASP A 145 13.95 14.12 -8.61
C ASP A 145 13.22 13.81 -7.29
N ALA A 146 12.98 12.51 -7.06
CA ALA A 146 12.20 12.05 -5.89
C ALA A 146 12.88 12.38 -4.56
N GLU A 147 14.22 12.30 -4.49
CA GLU A 147 14.98 12.58 -3.27
C GLU A 147 14.86 14.03 -2.85
N SER A 148 15.10 14.96 -3.78
CA SER A 148 14.96 16.39 -3.54
C SER A 148 13.54 16.76 -3.12
N LEU A 149 12.52 16.19 -3.79
CA LEU A 149 11.13 16.44 -3.46
C LEU A 149 10.78 15.86 -2.07
N LEU A 150 11.27 14.67 -1.75
CA LEU A 150 11.06 14.02 -0.45
C LEU A 150 11.65 14.85 0.69
N ILE A 151 12.91 15.28 0.58
CA ILE A 151 13.59 16.11 1.60
C ILE A 151 12.83 17.43 1.81
N ARG A 152 12.42 18.09 0.73
CA ARG A 152 11.70 19.36 0.83
C ARG A 152 10.32 19.23 1.42
N LEU A 153 9.63 18.11 1.16
CA LEU A 153 8.34 17.79 1.78
C LEU A 153 8.51 17.46 3.26
N ASP A 154 9.55 16.71 3.62
CA ASP A 154 9.86 16.40 5.03
C ASP A 154 10.15 17.69 5.82
N LEU A 155 10.96 18.61 5.29
CA LEU A 155 11.19 19.93 5.86
C LEU A 155 9.92 20.79 5.98
N ALA A 156 8.92 20.54 5.12
CA ALA A 156 7.61 21.17 5.19
C ALA A 156 6.63 20.43 6.11
N GLY A 157 7.06 19.35 6.80
CA GLY A 157 6.27 18.59 7.77
C GLY A 157 5.43 17.46 7.16
N PHE A 158 5.72 17.02 5.92
CA PHE A 158 4.98 15.95 5.24
C PHE A 158 5.83 14.70 5.06
N ALA A 159 5.43 13.61 5.70
CA ALA A 159 6.05 12.29 5.53
C ALA A 159 5.48 11.57 4.32
N VAL A 160 6.30 11.34 3.30
CA VAL A 160 5.97 10.60 2.08
C VAL A 160 7.07 9.58 1.77
N SER A 161 6.91 8.80 0.71
CA SER A 161 7.94 7.81 0.31
C SER A 161 8.30 7.96 -1.16
N ALA A 162 9.59 7.76 -1.46
CA ALA A 162 10.06 7.54 -2.82
C ALA A 162 10.05 6.02 -3.09
N GLY A 163 9.33 5.58 -4.10
CA GLY A 163 9.29 4.17 -4.50
C GLY A 163 8.71 3.22 -3.44
N SER A 164 9.36 2.07 -3.24
CA SER A 164 9.01 1.10 -2.21
C SER A 164 9.60 1.52 -0.85
N ALA A 165 8.79 1.50 0.21
CA ALA A 165 9.26 1.82 1.56
C ALA A 165 10.32 0.83 2.07
N CYS A 166 10.33 -0.42 1.55
CA CYS A 166 11.31 -1.45 1.92
C CYS A 166 12.69 -1.22 1.27
N SER A 167 12.77 -0.40 0.23
CA SER A 167 14.02 0.04 -0.40
C SER A 167 14.40 1.47 0.00
N ALA A 168 13.92 1.94 1.16
CA ALA A 168 14.32 3.21 1.72
C ALA A 168 15.86 3.25 1.90
N GLY A 169 16.53 4.16 1.18
CA GLY A 169 17.99 4.24 1.09
C GLY A 169 18.59 3.77 -0.23
N SER A 170 17.81 3.13 -1.13
CA SER A 170 18.24 2.91 -2.50
C SER A 170 17.85 4.09 -3.38
N LEU A 171 18.83 4.65 -4.07
CA LEU A 171 18.64 5.70 -5.10
C LEU A 171 18.15 5.11 -6.43
N GLU A 172 17.91 3.81 -6.49
CA GLU A 172 17.47 3.15 -7.72
C GLU A 172 16.00 3.47 -8.05
N PRO A 173 15.69 3.65 -9.34
CA PRO A 173 14.32 3.82 -9.80
C PRO A 173 13.42 2.68 -9.35
N SER A 174 12.16 2.96 -9.07
CA SER A 174 11.19 1.94 -8.68
C SER A 174 11.11 0.81 -9.71
N GLN A 175 11.49 -0.41 -9.31
CA GLN A 175 11.39 -1.59 -10.15
C GLN A 175 9.96 -1.83 -10.65
N VAL A 176 8.95 -1.52 -9.83
CA VAL A 176 7.53 -1.63 -10.20
C VAL A 176 7.20 -0.67 -11.35
N LEU A 177 7.58 0.58 -11.25
CA LEU A 177 7.31 1.58 -12.29
C LEU A 177 8.08 1.27 -13.57
N THR A 178 9.31 0.80 -13.46
CA THR A 178 10.12 0.33 -14.60
C THR A 178 9.46 -0.88 -15.28
N ALA A 179 8.98 -1.86 -14.50
CA ALA A 179 8.24 -3.02 -15.03
C ALA A 179 6.91 -2.62 -15.69
N MET A 180 6.30 -1.51 -15.27
CA MET A 180 5.12 -0.91 -15.92
C MET A 180 5.45 -0.13 -17.20
N GLY A 181 6.72 -0.10 -17.62
CA GLY A 181 7.17 0.56 -18.85
C GLY A 181 7.52 2.04 -18.70
N GLN A 182 7.65 2.54 -17.47
CA GLN A 182 8.09 3.93 -17.28
C GLN A 182 9.59 4.07 -17.54
N PRO A 183 10.02 5.16 -18.22
CA PRO A 183 11.43 5.47 -18.35
C PRO A 183 12.11 5.61 -16.97
N PRO A 184 13.38 5.20 -16.81
CA PRO A 184 14.09 5.27 -15.54
C PRO A 184 14.08 6.67 -14.89
N ALA A 185 14.16 7.73 -15.69
CA ALA A 185 14.08 9.11 -15.20
C ALA A 185 12.73 9.44 -14.55
N GLN A 186 11.62 8.97 -15.14
CA GLN A 186 10.29 9.15 -14.56
C GLN A 186 10.09 8.24 -13.33
N ALA A 187 10.54 6.98 -13.39
CA ALA A 187 10.48 6.07 -12.25
C ALA A 187 11.29 6.59 -11.05
N GLY A 188 12.44 7.25 -11.31
CA GLY A 188 13.29 7.88 -10.29
C GLY A 188 12.76 9.21 -9.74
N SER A 189 11.75 9.81 -10.39
CA SER A 189 11.10 11.05 -9.93
C SER A 189 9.78 10.78 -9.16
N ALA A 190 9.42 9.52 -8.96
CA ALA A 190 8.12 9.14 -8.41
C ALA A 190 8.09 9.23 -6.88
N ILE A 191 7.08 9.93 -6.36
CA ILE A 191 6.70 9.97 -4.93
C ILE A 191 5.40 9.18 -4.74
N ARG A 192 5.36 8.41 -3.64
CA ARG A 192 4.15 7.76 -3.17
C ARG A 192 3.58 8.48 -1.96
N VAL A 193 2.31 8.85 -2.05
CA VAL A 193 1.51 9.41 -0.97
C VAL A 193 0.48 8.37 -0.53
N THR A 194 0.36 8.16 0.77
CA THR A 194 -0.63 7.24 1.33
C THR A 194 -1.47 7.99 2.35
N LEU A 195 -2.76 8.08 2.08
CA LEU A 195 -3.75 8.66 2.99
C LEU A 195 -4.28 7.57 3.92
N GLY A 196 -4.55 7.93 5.16
CA GLY A 196 -5.04 7.00 6.16
C GLY A 196 -6.24 7.54 6.93
N ARG A 197 -6.65 6.76 7.94
CA ARG A 197 -7.81 7.03 8.80
C ARG A 197 -7.84 8.46 9.36
N PHE A 198 -6.71 9.00 9.74
CA PHE A 198 -6.61 10.30 10.39
C PHE A 198 -6.34 11.45 9.42
N THR A 199 -6.15 11.15 8.13
CA THR A 199 -5.88 12.18 7.11
C THR A 199 -7.14 13.02 6.87
N THR A 200 -6.98 14.34 6.92
CA THR A 200 -8.04 15.33 6.73
C THR A 200 -7.97 16.01 5.35
N ALA A 201 -9.03 16.70 4.97
CA ALA A 201 -9.05 17.51 3.75
C ALA A 201 -8.06 18.69 3.83
N ASP A 202 -7.92 19.30 5.01
CA ASP A 202 -7.02 20.42 5.22
C ASP A 202 -5.55 19.99 5.08
N GLU A 203 -5.19 18.79 5.58
CA GLU A 203 -3.84 18.23 5.40
C GLU A 203 -3.54 17.94 3.94
N THR A 204 -4.49 17.40 3.18
CA THR A 204 -4.30 17.15 1.74
C THR A 204 -4.19 18.45 0.94
N ALA A 205 -4.94 19.48 1.31
CA ALA A 205 -4.84 20.82 0.71
C ALA A 205 -3.49 21.49 1.03
N ALA A 206 -3.05 21.40 2.28
CA ALA A 206 -1.74 21.92 2.71
C ALA A 206 -0.59 21.18 1.99
N PHE A 207 -0.68 19.87 1.87
CA PHE A 207 0.28 19.08 1.09
C PHE A 207 0.35 19.54 -0.38
N LEU A 208 -0.79 19.70 -1.03
CA LEU A 208 -0.84 20.20 -2.42
C LEU A 208 -0.22 21.58 -2.55
N ALA A 209 -0.47 22.48 -1.60
CA ALA A 209 0.14 23.82 -1.58
C ALA A 209 1.66 23.74 -1.44
N ALA A 210 2.18 22.86 -0.59
CA ALA A 210 3.62 22.62 -0.44
C ALA A 210 4.24 22.09 -1.74
N VAL A 211 3.60 21.09 -2.38
CA VAL A 211 4.08 20.56 -3.68
C VAL A 211 4.10 21.64 -4.74
N ARG A 212 3.07 22.48 -4.85
CA ARG A 212 3.02 23.62 -5.79
C ARG A 212 4.14 24.62 -5.55
N SER A 213 4.39 24.98 -4.30
CA SER A 213 5.49 25.87 -3.91
C SER A 213 6.84 25.30 -4.33
N ILE A 214 7.08 24.01 -4.07
CA ILE A 214 8.29 23.30 -4.44
C ILE A 214 8.44 23.25 -5.97
N ALA A 215 7.38 22.93 -6.68
CA ALA A 215 7.39 22.87 -8.15
C ALA A 215 7.68 24.25 -8.80
N GLY A 216 7.15 25.33 -8.22
CA GLY A 216 7.36 26.70 -8.68
C GLY A 216 8.80 27.22 -8.54
N THR A 217 9.63 26.55 -7.73
CA THR A 217 11.06 26.90 -7.59
C THR A 217 11.98 26.10 -8.51
N ARG A 218 11.43 25.34 -9.46
CA ARG A 218 12.24 24.69 -10.50
C ARG A 218 13.01 25.74 -11.25
N LYS A 219 14.33 25.56 -11.37
CA LYS A 219 15.10 26.34 -12.34
C LYS A 219 14.77 25.75 -13.73
N ASP A 220 14.24 26.57 -14.62
CA ASP A 220 14.13 26.20 -16.01
C ASP A 220 15.56 25.84 -16.51
N LYS A 221 15.73 24.56 -16.87
CA LYS A 221 16.97 24.07 -17.49
C LYS A 221 16.80 24.02 -18.98
#